data_4687501a680ee593551d984523eb6a8d
#
_entry.id   4687501a680ee593551d984523eb6a8d
#
_cell.length_a   1.000
_cell.length_b   1.000
_cell.length_c   1.000
_cell.angle_alpha   90.00
_cell.angle_beta   90.00
_cell.angle_gamma   90.00
#
_symmetry.space_group_name_H-M   'P 1'
#
loop_
_entity.id
_entity.type
_entity.pdbx_description
1 polymer ?
#
loop_
_entity_poly.entity_id
_entity_poly.type
_entity_poly.pdbx_seq_one_letter_code
_entity_poly.pdbx_strand_id
1 'polypeptide(L)'
;MPIWSLTPVDLDEPDWEASSHRGPVIVRARNEAQARAVAAAAFDAKTGFRPGQGMRFPPWTRATMVRAEHIDDPRFKAEGPAEVLQPSF
;
A
#
# COMPACT_ATOMS: atom_id res chain seq x y z
N MET A 1 -11.87 -13.18 -2.73
CA MET A 1 -10.92 -12.51 -1.83
C MET A 1 -11.55 -11.26 -1.24
N PRO A 2 -11.34 -10.97 0.04
CA PRO A 2 -11.87 -9.73 0.62
C PRO A 2 -11.22 -8.49 0.02
N ILE A 3 -11.88 -7.36 0.26
CA ILE A 3 -11.42 -6.04 -0.17
C ILE A 3 -10.87 -5.30 1.04
N TRP A 4 -9.73 -4.64 0.88
CA TRP A 4 -9.03 -3.94 1.94
C TRP A 4 -8.85 -2.47 1.59
N SER A 5 -9.04 -1.61 2.58
CA SER A 5 -8.70 -0.19 2.48
C SER A 5 -7.41 0.06 3.24
N LEU A 6 -6.40 0.55 2.55
CA LEU A 6 -5.12 0.92 3.13
C LEU A 6 -5.01 2.44 3.14
N THR A 7 -4.87 3.01 4.33
CA THR A 7 -4.85 4.46 4.51
C THR A 7 -3.54 4.89 5.15
N PRO A 8 -2.77 5.80 4.54
CA PRO A 8 -1.58 6.37 5.17
C PRO A 8 -1.92 7.05 6.49
N VAL A 9 -1.10 6.81 7.50
CA VAL A 9 -1.30 7.39 8.83
C VAL A 9 -0.70 8.79 8.92
N ASP A 10 0.53 8.97 8.43
CA ASP A 10 1.24 10.25 8.48
C ASP A 10 2.09 10.43 7.23
N LEU A 11 1.61 11.25 6.31
CA LEU A 11 2.30 11.50 5.05
C LEU A 11 3.52 12.40 5.19
N ASP A 12 3.72 13.03 6.34
CA ASP A 12 4.90 13.85 6.61
C ASP A 12 6.14 13.02 6.96
N GLU A 13 5.95 11.73 7.23
CA GLU A 13 7.06 10.82 7.50
C GLU A 13 7.99 10.70 6.28
N PRO A 14 9.33 10.83 6.46
CA PRO A 14 10.26 10.77 5.34
C PRO A 14 10.24 9.47 4.55
N ASP A 15 9.83 8.37 5.17
CA ASP A 15 9.76 7.06 4.51
C ASP A 15 8.76 7.02 3.34
N TRP A 16 7.82 7.98 3.29
CA TRP A 16 6.90 8.09 2.16
C TRP A 16 7.58 8.46 0.85
N GLU A 17 8.82 8.94 0.90
CA GLU A 17 9.64 9.14 -0.30
C GLU A 17 9.93 7.83 -1.03
N ALA A 18 9.83 6.69 -0.33
CA ALA A 18 10.01 5.37 -0.93
C ALA A 18 8.75 4.85 -1.63
N SER A 19 7.68 5.64 -1.70
CA SER A 19 6.44 5.27 -2.37
C SER A 19 6.14 6.22 -3.53
N SER A 20 5.70 5.66 -4.65
CA SER A 20 5.26 6.44 -5.81
C SER A 20 3.84 6.98 -5.65
N HIS A 21 3.08 6.46 -4.68
CA HIS A 21 1.71 6.89 -4.39
C HIS A 21 1.60 7.27 -2.91
N ARG A 22 0.94 8.38 -2.64
CA ARG A 22 0.74 8.89 -1.27
C ARG A 22 -0.74 9.21 -1.06
N GLY A 23 -1.51 8.20 -0.71
CA GLY A 23 -2.94 8.36 -0.48
C GLY A 23 -3.62 7.03 -0.23
N PRO A 24 -4.94 7.05 0.05
CA PRO A 24 -5.69 5.82 0.28
C PRO A 24 -5.65 4.89 -0.94
N VAL A 25 -5.63 3.58 -0.67
CA VAL A 25 -5.57 2.54 -1.69
C VAL A 25 -6.61 1.47 -1.36
N ILE A 26 -7.30 0.98 -2.36
CA ILE A 26 -8.20 -0.17 -2.24
C ILE A 26 -7.55 -1.36 -2.93
N VAL A 27 -7.47 -2.49 -2.23
CA VAL A 27 -6.78 -3.69 -2.68
C VAL A 27 -7.66 -4.91 -2.50
N ARG A 28 -7.65 -5.81 -3.49
CA ARG A 28 -8.21 -7.15 -3.35
C ARG A 28 -7.10 -8.08 -2.89
N ALA A 29 -7.30 -8.74 -1.72
CA ALA A 29 -6.32 -9.66 -1.17
C ALA A 29 -6.99 -10.62 -0.19
N ARG A 30 -6.38 -11.79 0.02
CA ARG A 30 -6.96 -12.80 0.91
C ARG A 30 -6.80 -12.47 2.39
N ASN A 31 -5.82 -11.64 2.75
CA ASN A 31 -5.60 -11.20 4.12
C ASN A 31 -4.84 -9.88 4.14
N GLU A 32 -4.68 -9.31 5.34
CA GLU A 32 -4.01 -8.03 5.52
C GLU A 32 -2.56 -8.06 5.03
N ALA A 33 -1.83 -9.11 5.33
CA ALA A 33 -0.42 -9.21 4.93
C ALA A 33 -0.28 -9.20 3.41
N GLN A 34 -1.15 -9.92 2.69
CA GLN A 34 -1.15 -9.90 1.23
C GLN A 34 -1.57 -8.53 0.69
N ALA A 35 -2.55 -7.86 1.32
CA ALA A 35 -2.97 -6.52 0.90
C ALA A 35 -1.81 -5.54 0.97
N ARG A 36 -1.06 -5.55 2.06
CA ARG A 36 0.11 -4.70 2.22
C ARG A 36 1.20 -5.02 1.21
N ALA A 37 1.44 -6.30 0.95
CA ALA A 37 2.44 -6.73 -0.03
C ALA A 37 2.06 -6.32 -1.46
N VAL A 38 0.78 -6.40 -1.81
CA VAL A 38 0.29 -5.97 -3.12
C VAL A 38 0.48 -4.47 -3.32
N ALA A 39 0.14 -3.67 -2.31
CA ALA A 39 0.35 -2.23 -2.37
C ALA A 39 1.85 -1.88 -2.46
N ALA A 40 2.69 -2.56 -1.69
CA ALA A 40 4.13 -2.37 -1.73
C ALA A 40 4.70 -2.67 -3.12
N ALA A 41 4.28 -3.79 -3.72
CA ALA A 41 4.74 -4.16 -5.06
C ALA A 41 4.33 -3.14 -6.11
N ALA A 42 3.17 -2.50 -5.94
CA ALA A 42 2.67 -1.51 -6.89
C ALA A 42 3.33 -0.14 -6.73
N PHE A 43 3.60 0.28 -5.49
CA PHE A 43 3.95 1.67 -5.19
C PHE A 43 5.33 1.89 -4.60
N ASP A 44 6.05 0.85 -4.17
CA ASP A 44 7.39 1.04 -3.65
C ASP A 44 8.30 1.58 -4.75
N ALA A 45 8.90 2.72 -4.49
CA ALA A 45 9.91 3.26 -5.39
C ALA A 45 11.16 2.39 -5.26
N LYS A 46 11.80 2.09 -6.39
CA LYS A 46 13.10 1.44 -6.39
C LYS A 46 14.14 2.46 -5.95
N THR A 47 14.26 2.63 -4.65
CA THR A 47 15.28 3.51 -4.09
C THR A 47 16.58 2.73 -3.98
N GLY A 48 17.50 2.98 -4.89
CA GLY A 48 18.87 2.52 -4.70
C GLY A 48 19.47 3.23 -3.49
N PHE A 49 20.38 2.56 -2.80
CA PHE A 49 21.17 3.19 -1.73
C PHE A 49 21.94 4.37 -2.31
N ARG A 50 21.70 5.56 -1.75
CA ARG A 50 22.46 6.76 -2.13
C ARG A 50 23.34 7.17 -0.94
N PRO A 51 24.66 7.18 -1.10
CA PRO A 51 25.56 7.63 -0.03
C PRO A 51 25.17 9.03 0.44
N GLY A 52 25.06 9.19 1.76
CA GLY A 52 24.76 10.48 2.38
C GLY A 52 23.27 10.82 2.55
N GLN A 53 22.36 10.03 2.02
CA GLN A 53 20.92 10.32 2.11
C GLN A 53 20.15 9.39 3.05
N GLY A 54 20.78 8.40 3.64
CA GLY A 54 20.11 7.45 4.50
C GLY A 54 19.18 6.51 3.72
N MET A 55 18.79 5.42 4.39
CA MET A 55 17.89 4.43 3.81
C MET A 55 16.44 4.78 4.13
N ARG A 56 15.58 4.74 3.12
CA ARG A 56 14.13 4.84 3.30
C ARG A 56 13.52 3.45 3.29
N PHE A 57 12.64 3.17 4.23
CA PHE A 57 11.96 1.88 4.32
C PHE A 57 10.58 1.99 3.68
N PRO A 58 10.18 1.02 2.82
CA PRO A 58 8.86 1.03 2.21
C PRO A 58 7.76 1.10 3.25
N PRO A 59 6.81 2.05 3.14
CA PRO A 59 5.81 2.25 4.18
C PRO A 59 4.63 1.25 4.13
N TRP A 60 4.30 0.72 2.95
CA TRP A 60 3.06 -0.04 2.75
C TRP A 60 2.96 -1.34 3.56
N THR A 61 4.09 -1.96 3.92
CA THR A 61 4.11 -3.18 4.73
C THR A 61 4.18 -2.91 6.23
N ARG A 62 4.25 -1.66 6.64
CA ARG A 62 4.45 -1.27 8.05
C ARG A 62 3.14 -0.85 8.68
N ALA A 63 2.69 -1.56 9.72
CA ALA A 63 1.43 -1.28 10.41
C ALA A 63 1.39 0.11 11.05
N THR A 64 2.54 0.68 11.42
CA THR A 64 2.64 2.02 12.00
C THR A 64 2.52 3.13 10.95
N MET A 65 2.71 2.82 9.68
CA MET A 65 2.70 3.79 8.59
C MET A 65 1.41 3.75 7.78
N VAL A 66 0.74 2.61 7.75
CA VAL A 66 -0.47 2.39 6.94
C VAL A 66 -1.48 1.61 7.74
N ARG A 67 -2.69 2.16 7.84
CA ARG A 67 -3.82 1.49 8.48
C ARG A 67 -4.52 0.61 7.44
N ALA A 68 -4.72 -0.67 7.76
CA ALA A 68 -5.45 -1.60 6.90
C ALA A 68 -6.80 -1.94 7.53
N GLU A 69 -7.87 -1.86 6.74
CA GLU A 69 -9.23 -2.20 7.17
C GLU A 69 -9.90 -3.09 6.12
N HIS A 70 -10.56 -4.15 6.58
CA HIS A 70 -11.44 -4.94 5.72
C HIS A 70 -12.70 -4.13 5.45
N ILE A 71 -13.09 -4.01 4.17
CA ILE A 71 -14.27 -3.26 3.78
C ILE A 71 -15.19 -4.10 2.90
N ASP A 72 -16.48 -3.78 2.93
CA ASP A 72 -17.48 -4.33 2.01
C ASP A 72 -17.94 -3.20 1.09
N ASP A 73 -17.35 -3.13 -0.09
CA ASP A 73 -17.68 -2.10 -1.06
C ASP A 73 -18.24 -2.74 -2.33
N PRO A 74 -19.52 -2.51 -2.66
CA PRO A 74 -20.16 -3.12 -3.82
C PRO A 74 -19.59 -2.66 -5.17
N ARG A 75 -18.81 -1.57 -5.19
CA ARG A 75 -18.14 -1.10 -6.40
C ARG A 75 -17.01 -2.05 -6.83
N PHE A 76 -16.52 -2.88 -5.92
CA PHE A 76 -15.40 -3.77 -6.18
C PHE A 76 -15.82 -5.23 -6.00
N LYS A 77 -15.52 -6.05 -7.01
CA LYS A 77 -15.81 -7.49 -6.94
C LYS A 77 -14.79 -8.19 -6.05
N ALA A 78 -15.28 -9.08 -5.19
CA ALA A 78 -14.40 -9.93 -4.38
C ALA A 78 -13.72 -11.02 -5.23
N GLU A 79 -14.24 -11.30 -6.42
CA GLU A 79 -13.70 -12.28 -7.33
C GLU A 79 -12.58 -11.67 -8.18
N GLY A 80 -11.51 -12.44 -8.36
CA GLY A 80 -10.38 -12.04 -9.18
C GLY A 80 -9.05 -12.14 -8.44
N PRO A 81 -7.94 -11.77 -9.11
CA PRO A 81 -6.61 -11.86 -8.51
C PRO A 81 -6.39 -10.80 -7.44
N ALA A 82 -5.37 -11.03 -6.61
CA ALA A 82 -4.89 -10.02 -5.67
C ALA A 82 -4.29 -8.86 -6.46
N GLU A 83 -4.87 -7.66 -6.33
CA GLU A 83 -4.44 -6.49 -7.09
C GLU A 83 -4.91 -5.20 -6.46
N VAL A 84 -4.28 -4.09 -6.84
CA VAL A 84 -4.74 -2.75 -6.46
C VAL A 84 -5.95 -2.40 -7.33
N LEU A 85 -7.07 -2.07 -6.69
CA LEU A 85 -8.32 -1.73 -7.37
C LEU A 85 -8.51 -0.23 -7.53
N GLN A 86 -7.98 0.55 -6.59
CA GLN A 86 -8.02 2.00 -6.62
C GLN A 86 -6.76 2.53 -5.92
N PRO A 87 -6.03 3.48 -6.48
CA PRO A 87 -6.33 4.16 -7.76
C PRO A 87 -6.20 3.22 -8.96
N SER A 88 -6.96 3.52 -10.00
CA SER A 88 -6.86 2.79 -11.27
C SER A 88 -5.65 3.28 -12.05
N PHE A 89 -4.96 2.34 -12.68
CA PHE A 89 -3.83 2.65 -13.55
C PHE A 89 -4.19 2.48 -15.02
#